data_b581b6d1f3d9dc00b8648d5b220e19b8
#
_entry.id   b581b6d1f3d9dc00b8648d5b220e19b8
#
_cell.length_a   1.000
_cell.length_b   1.000
_cell.length_c   1.000
_cell.angle_alpha   90.00
_cell.angle_beta   90.00
_cell.angle_gamma   90.00
#
_symmetry.space_group_name_H-M   'P 1'
#
loop_
_entity.id
_entity.type
_entity.pdbx_description
1 polymer ?
#
loop_
_entity_poly.entity_id
_entity_poly.type
_entity_poly.pdbx_seq_one_letter_code
_entity_poly.pdbx_strand_id
1 'polypeptide(L)'
;MTTTQGTPLQPDFREQAKSNDVAVARLIGFEAKEIAEGRATVTFSVEPRHANPMGTLHGGILCDIADAAMGMAFASTIAPEESFTTVELKINFFRPVWEARLAAEGGSCSAAARWAMWSAK
;
A
#
# COMPACT_ATOMS: atom_id res chain seq x y z
N MET A 1 14.55 -26.32 -7.32
CA MET A 1 14.98 -25.18 -8.12
C MET A 1 15.82 -24.27 -7.26
N THR A 2 17.05 -24.05 -7.67
CA THR A 2 17.92 -23.15 -6.92
C THR A 2 17.85 -21.76 -7.55
N THR A 3 17.38 -20.80 -6.80
CA THR A 3 17.37 -19.43 -7.26
C THR A 3 18.51 -18.69 -6.57
N THR A 4 19.47 -18.22 -7.35
CA THR A 4 20.48 -17.33 -6.85
C THR A 4 19.99 -15.92 -7.07
N GLN A 5 19.60 -15.27 -6.00
CA GLN A 5 19.26 -13.87 -6.04
C GLN A 5 20.46 -13.07 -5.62
N GLY A 6 20.85 -12.13 -6.49
CA GLY A 6 21.85 -11.13 -6.12
C GLY A 6 21.34 -10.31 -4.95
N THR A 7 22.23 -9.88 -4.06
CA THR A 7 21.87 -8.97 -2.98
C THR A 7 21.39 -7.65 -3.60
N PRO A 8 20.16 -7.25 -3.38
CA PRO A 8 19.69 -5.98 -3.92
C PRO A 8 20.46 -4.87 -3.23
N LEU A 9 21.15 -4.05 -3.99
CA LEU A 9 21.75 -2.82 -3.51
C LEU A 9 20.67 -1.73 -3.42
N GLN A 10 19.55 -2.09 -2.81
CA GLN A 10 18.48 -1.13 -2.63
C GLN A 10 18.74 -0.36 -1.34
N PRO A 11 18.54 0.95 -1.35
CA PRO A 11 18.46 1.70 -0.11
C PRO A 11 17.38 1.08 0.76
N ASP A 12 17.43 1.36 2.06
CA ASP A 12 16.41 0.86 2.98
C ASP A 12 15.03 1.11 2.37
N PHE A 13 14.30 0.05 2.11
CA PHE A 13 12.99 0.13 1.45
C PHE A 13 12.02 1.03 2.23
N ARG A 14 12.22 1.18 3.54
CA ARG A 14 11.43 2.05 4.39
C ARG A 14 11.67 3.51 4.07
N GLU A 15 12.91 3.89 3.88
CA GLU A 15 13.27 5.25 3.49
C GLU A 15 12.77 5.56 2.08
N GLN A 16 12.85 4.59 1.19
CA GLN A 16 12.32 4.71 -0.15
C GLN A 16 10.80 4.93 -0.14
N ALA A 17 10.08 4.15 0.68
CA ALA A 17 8.64 4.30 0.85
C ALA A 17 8.28 5.69 1.41
N LYS A 18 9.01 6.15 2.41
CA LYS A 18 8.79 7.48 3.02
C LYS A 18 9.06 8.63 2.05
N SER A 19 10.03 8.46 1.18
CA SER A 19 10.36 9.47 0.17
C SER A 19 9.37 9.51 -1.00
N ASN A 20 8.45 8.57 -1.05
CA ASN A 20 7.53 8.35 -2.18
C ASN A 20 8.25 8.05 -3.50
N ASP A 21 9.50 7.61 -3.43
CA ASP A 21 10.28 7.22 -4.61
C ASP A 21 10.14 5.72 -4.89
N VAL A 22 8.90 5.28 -5.08
CA VAL A 22 8.56 3.89 -5.37
C VAL A 22 7.89 3.83 -6.72
N ALA A 23 8.39 2.97 -7.60
CA ALA A 23 7.93 2.89 -8.98
C ALA A 23 6.41 2.67 -9.11
N VAL A 24 5.86 1.74 -8.34
CA VAL A 24 4.41 1.47 -8.39
C VAL A 24 3.59 2.62 -7.83
N ALA A 25 4.11 3.34 -6.84
CA ALA A 25 3.44 4.52 -6.30
C ALA A 25 3.36 5.63 -7.36
N ARG A 26 4.42 5.82 -8.13
CA ARG A 26 4.41 6.77 -9.25
C ARG A 26 3.46 6.33 -10.35
N LEU A 27 3.43 5.04 -10.65
CA LEU A 27 2.57 4.50 -11.70
C LEU A 27 1.08 4.71 -11.39
N ILE A 28 0.68 4.43 -10.17
CA ILE A 28 -0.72 4.53 -9.73
C ILE A 28 -1.05 5.94 -9.26
N GLY A 29 -0.11 6.61 -8.62
CA GLY A 29 -0.28 7.98 -8.13
C GLY A 29 -0.68 8.07 -6.67
N PHE A 30 -0.31 7.10 -5.85
CA PHE A 30 -0.54 7.20 -4.41
C PHE A 30 0.70 7.72 -3.67
N GLU A 31 0.49 8.25 -2.49
CA GLU A 31 1.55 8.80 -1.64
C GLU A 31 1.43 8.29 -0.21
N ALA A 32 2.55 7.87 0.37
CA ALA A 32 2.65 7.62 1.79
C ALA A 32 2.75 8.94 2.55
N LYS A 33 1.97 9.10 3.59
CA LYS A 33 1.97 10.31 4.41
C LYS A 33 2.57 10.08 5.79
N GLU A 34 2.22 8.98 6.43
CA GLU A 34 2.69 8.65 7.75
C GLU A 34 3.04 7.17 7.81
N ILE A 35 4.19 6.86 8.39
CA ILE A 35 4.63 5.48 8.61
C ILE A 35 5.33 5.45 9.96
N ALA A 36 4.69 4.93 10.97
CA ALA A 36 5.28 4.82 12.31
C ALA A 36 4.47 3.89 13.22
N GLU A 37 5.15 3.19 14.08
CA GLU A 37 4.55 2.46 15.20
C GLU A 37 3.43 1.49 14.81
N GLY A 38 3.61 0.77 13.72
CA GLY A 38 2.62 -0.18 13.24
C GLY A 38 1.44 0.45 12.51
N ARG A 39 1.57 1.70 12.08
CA ARG A 39 0.55 2.43 11.33
C ARG A 39 1.13 3.09 10.10
N ALA A 40 0.31 3.19 9.07
CA ALA A 40 0.66 3.95 7.87
C ALA A 40 -0.60 4.52 7.23
N THR A 41 -0.46 5.69 6.64
CA THR A 41 -1.52 6.32 5.86
C THR A 41 -1.02 6.54 4.44
N VAL A 42 -1.81 6.09 3.48
CA VAL A 42 -1.55 6.30 2.05
C VAL A 42 -2.71 7.09 1.47
N THR A 43 -2.41 8.17 0.79
CA THR A 43 -3.42 9.00 0.13
C THR A 43 -3.41 8.79 -1.37
N PHE A 44 -4.58 8.92 -1.96
CA PHE A 44 -4.78 8.66 -3.37
C PHE A 44 -5.92 9.50 -3.94
N SER A 45 -5.69 10.09 -5.09
CA SER A 45 -6.73 10.79 -5.84
C SER A 45 -7.14 9.95 -7.03
N VAL A 46 -8.43 9.62 -7.12
CA VAL A 46 -8.97 8.84 -8.23
C VAL A 46 -8.95 9.69 -9.50
N GLU A 47 -8.40 9.13 -10.55
CA GLU A 47 -8.30 9.75 -11.88
C GLU A 47 -8.97 8.86 -12.94
N PRO A 48 -9.32 9.41 -14.12
CA PRO A 48 -9.94 8.63 -15.19
C PRO A 48 -9.16 7.36 -15.59
N ARG A 49 -7.84 7.41 -15.52
CA ARG A 49 -6.97 6.25 -15.83
C ARG A 49 -7.12 5.08 -14.87
N HIS A 50 -7.78 5.29 -13.74
CA HIS A 50 -8.02 4.25 -12.74
C HIS A 50 -9.37 3.56 -12.90
N ALA A 51 -10.14 3.96 -13.91
CA ALA A 51 -11.50 3.47 -14.08
C ALA A 51 -11.56 2.06 -14.66
N ASN A 52 -12.54 1.31 -14.21
CA ASN A 52 -12.97 0.06 -14.83
C ASN A 52 -13.91 0.38 -16.03
N PRO A 53 -14.39 -0.64 -16.79
CA PRO A 53 -15.28 -0.38 -17.92
C PRO A 53 -16.59 0.33 -17.57
N MET A 54 -17.00 0.28 -16.32
CA MET A 54 -18.23 0.96 -15.85
C MET A 54 -17.98 2.41 -15.45
N GLY A 55 -16.73 2.87 -15.51
CA GLY A 55 -16.36 4.23 -15.13
C GLY A 55 -16.10 4.44 -13.64
N THR A 56 -16.18 3.39 -12.83
CA THR A 56 -15.85 3.46 -11.41
C THR A 56 -14.38 3.05 -11.17
N LEU A 57 -13.85 3.41 -10.02
CA LEU A 57 -12.51 3.01 -9.64
C LEU A 57 -12.36 1.49 -9.69
N HIS A 58 -11.36 1.01 -10.40
CA HIS A 58 -11.08 -0.42 -10.51
C HIS A 58 -10.66 -0.98 -9.14
N GLY A 59 -11.29 -2.08 -8.74
CA GLY A 59 -11.03 -2.69 -7.44
C GLY A 59 -9.58 -3.12 -7.23
N GLY A 60 -8.88 -3.50 -8.30
CA GLY A 60 -7.45 -3.81 -8.25
C GLY A 60 -6.60 -2.66 -7.74
N ILE A 61 -6.96 -1.43 -8.08
CA ILE A 61 -6.26 -0.23 -7.56
C ILE A 61 -6.45 -0.12 -6.06
N LEU A 62 -7.65 -0.39 -5.55
CA LEU A 62 -7.89 -0.42 -4.10
C LEU A 62 -7.05 -1.48 -3.41
N CYS A 63 -6.87 -2.65 -4.04
CA CYS A 63 -6.00 -3.69 -3.52
C CYS A 63 -4.54 -3.21 -3.41
N ASP A 64 -4.04 -2.52 -4.42
CA ASP A 64 -2.66 -2.01 -4.43
C ASP A 64 -2.43 -1.01 -3.30
N ILE A 65 -3.36 -0.09 -3.11
CA ILE A 65 -3.24 0.95 -2.09
C ILE A 65 -3.39 0.36 -0.69
N ALA A 66 -4.31 -0.58 -0.52
CA ALA A 66 -4.51 -1.29 0.74
C ALA A 66 -3.27 -2.11 1.12
N ASP A 67 -2.72 -2.84 0.16
CA ASP A 67 -1.50 -3.62 0.37
C ASP A 67 -0.33 -2.72 0.75
N ALA A 68 -0.16 -1.59 0.07
CA ALA A 68 0.87 -0.62 0.39
C ALA A 68 0.74 -0.07 1.81
N ALA A 69 -0.46 0.32 2.21
CA ALA A 69 -0.69 0.87 3.55
C ALA A 69 -0.42 -0.18 4.64
N MET A 70 -0.92 -1.40 4.46
CA MET A 70 -0.68 -2.49 5.42
C MET A 70 0.78 -2.91 5.45
N GLY A 71 1.43 -3.00 4.29
CA GLY A 71 2.83 -3.35 4.20
C GLY A 71 3.73 -2.33 4.89
N MET A 72 3.48 -1.04 4.70
CA MET A 72 4.23 0.03 5.36
C MET A 72 3.99 0.03 6.87
N ALA A 73 2.76 -0.22 7.31
CA ALA A 73 2.45 -0.35 8.73
C ALA A 73 3.24 -1.50 9.35
N PHE A 74 3.25 -2.65 8.71
CA PHE A 74 4.02 -3.81 9.17
C PHE A 74 5.53 -3.53 9.15
N ALA A 75 6.03 -2.92 8.08
CA ALA A 75 7.44 -2.58 7.95
C ALA A 75 7.96 -1.72 9.11
N SER A 76 7.11 -0.87 9.66
CA SER A 76 7.48 -0.02 10.79
C SER A 76 7.69 -0.78 12.10
N THR A 77 7.30 -2.05 12.16
CA THR A 77 7.38 -2.89 13.37
C THR A 77 8.50 -3.92 13.34
N ILE A 78 9.11 -4.16 12.20
CA ILE A 78 10.17 -5.16 12.05
C ILE A 78 11.55 -4.53 12.17
N ALA A 79 12.55 -5.36 12.46
CA ALA A 79 13.93 -4.91 12.62
C ALA A 79 14.51 -4.40 11.28
N PRO A 80 15.54 -3.52 11.34
CA PRO A 80 16.11 -2.92 10.12
C PRO A 80 16.65 -3.94 9.11
N GLU A 81 17.15 -5.08 9.58
CA GLU A 81 17.69 -6.15 8.74
C GLU A 81 16.62 -7.10 8.22
N GLU A 82 15.37 -6.97 8.66
CA GLU A 82 14.27 -7.81 8.25
C GLU A 82 13.54 -7.25 7.05
N SER A 83 12.97 -8.13 6.26
CA SER A 83 12.10 -7.79 5.14
C SER A 83 10.87 -8.69 5.19
N PHE A 84 9.90 -8.42 4.33
CA PHE A 84 8.67 -9.18 4.30
C PHE A 84 8.10 -9.25 2.89
N THR A 85 7.13 -10.12 2.71
CA THR A 85 6.30 -10.14 1.50
C THR A 85 4.86 -10.44 1.89
N THR A 86 3.94 -9.92 1.11
CA THR A 86 2.52 -10.22 1.27
C THR A 86 2.24 -11.63 0.80
N VAL A 87 1.60 -12.42 1.63
CA VAL A 87 1.22 -13.81 1.30
C VAL A 87 -0.23 -13.89 0.86
N GLU A 88 -1.10 -13.12 1.49
CA GLU A 88 -2.53 -13.13 1.20
C GLU A 88 -3.11 -11.74 1.44
N LEU A 89 -4.04 -11.36 0.58
CA LEU A 89 -4.83 -10.14 0.73
C LEU A 89 -6.30 -10.51 0.58
N LYS A 90 -7.12 -10.10 1.55
CA LYS A 90 -8.57 -10.18 1.47
C LYS A 90 -9.15 -8.80 1.50
N ILE A 91 -10.09 -8.52 0.60
CA ILE A 91 -10.71 -7.22 0.50
C ILE A 91 -12.20 -7.35 0.28
N ASN A 92 -12.96 -6.44 0.87
CA ASN A 92 -14.38 -6.31 0.66
C ASN A 92 -14.67 -4.91 0.12
N PHE A 93 -15.43 -4.85 -0.97
CA PHE A 93 -15.83 -3.60 -1.60
C PHE A 93 -17.26 -3.28 -1.18
N PHE A 94 -17.46 -2.18 -0.48
CA PHE A 94 -18.78 -1.83 0.04
C PHE A 94 -19.57 -0.88 -0.82
N ARG A 95 -18.89 -0.13 -1.68
CA ARG A 95 -19.53 0.81 -2.59
C ARG A 95 -18.62 1.20 -3.74
N PRO A 96 -19.18 1.60 -4.88
CA PRO A 96 -18.38 2.12 -5.98
C PRO A 96 -17.84 3.52 -5.65
N VAL A 97 -16.73 3.85 -6.30
CA VAL A 97 -16.08 5.16 -6.17
C VAL A 97 -15.87 5.72 -7.58
N TRP A 98 -16.24 6.95 -7.80
CA TRP A 98 -16.02 7.63 -9.08
C TRP A 98 -14.87 8.63 -8.94
N GLU A 99 -15.16 9.84 -8.50
CA GLU A 99 -14.17 10.85 -8.20
C GLU A 99 -14.09 11.03 -6.70
N ALA A 100 -12.88 10.88 -6.14
CA ALA A 100 -12.70 11.01 -4.71
C ALA A 100 -11.22 11.14 -4.38
N ARG A 101 -10.96 11.72 -3.22
CA ARG A 101 -9.67 11.58 -2.55
C ARG A 101 -9.84 10.52 -1.46
N LEU A 102 -9.00 9.53 -1.50
CA LEU A 102 -9.06 8.40 -0.58
C LEU A 102 -7.85 8.41 0.34
N ALA A 103 -8.05 7.94 1.55
CA ALA A 103 -6.99 7.64 2.47
C ALA A 103 -7.12 6.18 2.90
N ALA A 104 -6.07 5.42 2.71
CA ALA A 104 -5.95 4.07 3.24
C ALA A 104 -5.18 4.13 4.55
N GLU A 105 -5.79 3.65 5.60
CA GLU A 105 -5.14 3.56 6.91
C GLU A 105 -4.78 2.11 7.18
N GLY A 106 -3.49 1.83 7.25
CA GLY A 106 -2.97 0.53 7.60
C GLY A 106 -2.64 0.45 9.08
N GLY A 107 -3.00 -0.66 9.69
CA GLY A 107 -2.64 -0.94 11.08
C GLY A 107 -2.05 -2.34 11.18
N SER A 108 -0.99 -2.47 11.99
CA SER A 108 -0.40 -3.75 12.34
C SER A 108 -0.89 -4.15 13.71
N CYS A 109 -1.46 -5.34 13.85
CA CYS A 109 -1.64 -5.94 15.14
C CYS A 109 -0.58 -7.02 15.36
N SER A 110 -0.34 -7.38 16.59
CA SER A 110 0.84 -8.06 17.13
C SER A 110 1.45 -9.23 16.34
N ALA A 111 0.82 -9.70 15.27
CA ALA A 111 1.33 -10.80 14.47
C ALA A 111 1.12 -10.64 12.96
N ALA A 112 0.32 -9.70 12.50
CA ALA A 112 0.06 -9.50 11.07
C ALA A 112 -0.64 -8.17 10.81
N ALA A 113 -0.36 -7.56 9.68
CA ALA A 113 -1.16 -6.45 9.17
C ALA A 113 -2.53 -7.00 8.75
N ARG A 114 -3.59 -6.49 9.31
CA ARG A 114 -4.93 -7.05 9.07
C ARG A 114 -5.87 -6.14 8.33
N TRP A 115 -5.67 -4.83 8.37
CA TRP A 115 -6.72 -3.90 7.97
C TRP A 115 -6.19 -2.71 7.21
N ALA A 116 -6.79 -2.45 6.09
CA ALA A 116 -6.82 -1.14 5.51
C ALA A 116 -8.26 -0.64 5.62
N MET A 117 -8.45 0.52 6.23
CA MET A 117 -9.74 1.18 6.28
C MET A 117 -9.75 2.32 5.27
N TRP A 118 -10.86 2.44 4.58
CA TRP A 118 -11.03 3.42 3.52
C TRP A 118 -11.97 4.53 3.97
N SER A 119 -11.55 5.75 3.87
CA SER A 119 -12.45 6.88 3.99
C SER A 119 -12.43 7.68 2.70
N ALA A 120 -13.58 7.87 2.10
CA ALA A 120 -13.77 8.84 1.03
C ALA A 120 -14.03 10.20 1.68
N LYS A 121 -13.25 11.18 1.32
CA LYS A 121 -13.47 12.57 1.76
C LYS A 121 -14.06 13.37 0.63
#